data_7a272085706eb757d42b04d2a55381a5
#
_entry.id   7a272085706eb757d42b04d2a55381a5
#
_cell.length_a   1.000
_cell.length_b   1.000
_cell.length_c   1.000
_cell.angle_alpha   90.00
_cell.angle_beta   90.00
_cell.angle_gamma   90.00
#
_symmetry.space_group_name_H-M   'P 1'
#
loop_
_entity.id
_entity.type
_entity.pdbx_description
1 polymer ?
#
loop_
_entity_poly.entity_id
_entity_poly.type
_entity_poly.pdbx_seq_one_letter_code
_entity_poly.pdbx_strand_id
1 'polypeptide(L)'
;MNLNDLLKMTFEKRASDLHLKVGVPPILRIDGRLMPIETEKRTTQEDALNIALSIMNSAQKTKFKERNELDMAYAVPGLGRFRVNVFQQRGSVGMVFRQVPAKILTFEDLMLPTVIQKIANAHRGLILVTGTTGSGKSTTLAAMIDYINTARTANIITIEDPIEFLHRDKKSIVNQREIGSDTLSFSDALRSSLRQDPDVILVGEMRDFETISTALTAAETGHLVLSTLHTLDAAETINRIITVFPPYQQKQVRMQLASVIKGIISQRLVAKADGSGRVPAAEVMLGTLSIREAIIDEAKTRTIPSIIAAGITHYGMQTFDQSLLMLYKKGHITYDEALLSASNADDFALKVKGIQSTSDAAWEEDEKKKASSKPIGEFKIDRFGDK
;
A
#
# COMPACT_ATOMS: atom_id res chain seq x y z
N MET A 1 17.67 13.71 -30.18
CA MET A 1 17.16 13.86 -28.78
C MET A 1 17.67 12.69 -27.94
N ASN A 2 18.31 12.93 -26.79
CA ASN A 2 18.82 11.86 -25.93
C ASN A 2 17.82 11.59 -24.78
N LEU A 3 17.24 10.40 -24.75
CA LEU A 3 16.25 10.04 -23.71
C LEU A 3 16.86 10.07 -22.30
N ASN A 4 18.07 9.55 -22.11
CA ASN A 4 18.69 9.48 -20.79
C ASN A 4 18.94 10.87 -20.19
N ASP A 5 19.29 11.86 -21.01
CA ASP A 5 19.44 13.25 -20.54
C ASP A 5 18.10 13.84 -20.10
N LEU A 6 17.02 13.56 -20.83
CA LEU A 6 15.66 13.98 -20.45
C LEU A 6 15.19 13.31 -19.16
N LEU A 7 15.45 12.01 -18.99
CA LEU A 7 15.11 11.29 -17.76
C LEU A 7 15.93 11.76 -16.56
N LYS A 8 17.22 12.11 -16.77
CA LYS A 8 18.06 12.72 -15.74
C LYS A 8 17.51 14.08 -15.32
N MET A 9 17.10 14.90 -16.28
CA MET A 9 16.48 16.20 -16.02
C MET A 9 15.14 16.06 -15.28
N THR A 10 14.34 15.01 -15.58
CA THR A 10 13.12 14.66 -14.86
C THR A 10 13.42 14.44 -13.37
N PHE A 11 14.48 13.69 -13.09
CA PHE A 11 14.91 13.40 -11.72
C PHE A 11 15.43 14.65 -10.99
N GLU A 12 16.33 15.41 -11.62
CA GLU A 12 16.93 16.62 -11.03
C GLU A 12 15.90 17.70 -10.71
N LYS A 13 14.90 17.87 -11.59
CA LYS A 13 13.80 18.82 -11.39
C LYS A 13 12.65 18.30 -10.53
N ARG A 14 12.78 17.09 -9.97
CA ARG A 14 11.73 16.41 -9.19
C ARG A 14 10.39 16.35 -9.90
N ALA A 15 10.42 16.18 -11.24
CA ALA A 15 9.21 16.02 -12.01
C ALA A 15 8.61 14.64 -11.81
N SER A 16 7.29 14.56 -11.72
CA SER A 16 6.58 13.28 -11.60
C SER A 16 6.53 12.53 -12.92
N ASP A 17 6.40 13.26 -14.04
CA ASP A 17 6.24 12.67 -15.36
C ASP A 17 7.04 13.48 -16.42
N LEU A 18 7.53 12.75 -17.44
CA LEU A 18 8.04 13.31 -18.70
C LEU A 18 7.08 12.89 -19.81
N HIS A 19 6.61 13.86 -20.59
CA HIS A 19 5.76 13.64 -21.75
C HIS A 19 6.54 13.94 -23.02
N LEU A 20 6.58 12.97 -23.94
CA LEU A 20 7.13 13.13 -25.28
C LEU A 20 5.97 13.06 -26.30
N LYS A 21 5.75 14.17 -27.01
CA LYS A 21 4.69 14.32 -28.01
C LYS A 21 5.27 15.03 -29.24
N VAL A 22 4.95 14.49 -30.42
CA VAL A 22 5.38 15.09 -31.69
C VAL A 22 4.82 16.51 -31.85
N GLY A 23 5.67 17.42 -32.33
CA GLY A 23 5.35 18.81 -32.63
C GLY A 23 5.55 19.80 -31.48
N VAL A 24 5.87 19.32 -30.26
CA VAL A 24 6.16 20.16 -29.09
C VAL A 24 7.50 19.75 -28.46
N PRO A 25 8.18 20.64 -27.72
CA PRO A 25 9.30 20.23 -26.87
C PRO A 25 8.89 19.19 -25.85
N PRO A 26 9.82 18.38 -25.29
CA PRO A 26 9.53 17.52 -24.15
C PRO A 26 8.93 18.32 -22.99
N ILE A 27 7.96 17.74 -22.28
CA ILE A 27 7.22 18.44 -21.23
C ILE A 27 7.39 17.68 -19.93
N LEU A 28 7.77 18.37 -18.87
CA LEU A 28 7.84 17.85 -17.51
C LEU A 28 6.55 18.20 -16.75
N ARG A 29 6.11 17.29 -15.88
CA ARG A 29 5.08 17.59 -14.87
C ARG A 29 5.78 17.84 -13.53
N ILE A 30 5.77 19.07 -13.07
CA ILE A 30 6.36 19.51 -11.80
C ILE A 30 5.24 20.10 -10.95
N ASP A 31 5.06 19.60 -9.72
CA ASP A 31 4.01 20.03 -8.79
C ASP A 31 2.62 20.10 -9.45
N GLY A 32 2.30 19.09 -10.28
CA GLY A 32 1.03 18.98 -11.01
C GLY A 32 0.94 19.84 -12.30
N ARG A 33 1.86 20.77 -12.54
CA ARG A 33 1.86 21.67 -13.71
C ARG A 33 2.71 21.11 -14.84
N LEU A 34 2.23 21.25 -16.07
CA LEU A 34 2.98 20.89 -17.28
C LEU A 34 3.90 22.03 -17.71
N MET A 35 5.19 21.78 -17.77
CA MET A 35 6.25 22.76 -18.09
C MET A 35 7.10 22.26 -19.26
N PRO A 36 7.07 22.92 -20.43
CA PRO A 36 7.95 22.58 -21.55
C PRO A 36 9.43 22.78 -21.18
N ILE A 37 10.29 21.90 -21.70
CA ILE A 37 11.75 22.08 -21.61
C ILE A 37 12.16 22.99 -22.79
N GLU A 38 12.20 24.29 -22.57
CA GLU A 38 12.43 25.30 -23.63
C GLU A 38 13.78 25.17 -24.30
N THR A 39 14.78 24.58 -23.62
CA THR A 39 16.12 24.34 -24.18
C THR A 39 16.15 23.17 -25.16
N GLU A 40 15.12 22.36 -25.21
CA GLU A 40 15.02 21.21 -26.08
C GLU A 40 14.26 21.55 -27.39
N LYS A 41 14.66 20.89 -28.46
CA LYS A 41 13.97 21.00 -29.75
C LYS A 41 12.61 20.31 -29.68
N ARG A 42 11.69 20.70 -30.58
CA ARG A 42 10.40 20.00 -30.75
C ARG A 42 10.67 18.56 -31.16
N THR A 43 9.96 17.63 -30.51
CA THR A 43 10.03 16.21 -30.82
C THR A 43 9.53 15.96 -32.23
N THR A 44 10.35 15.39 -33.09
CA THR A 44 9.94 14.97 -34.43
C THR A 44 9.26 13.59 -34.41
N GLN A 45 8.60 13.21 -35.49
CA GLN A 45 8.01 11.88 -35.62
C GLN A 45 9.08 10.79 -35.58
N GLU A 46 10.23 11.05 -36.18
CA GLU A 46 11.39 10.16 -36.19
C GLU A 46 12.00 10.02 -34.78
N ASP A 47 12.18 11.13 -34.03
CA ASP A 47 12.65 11.09 -32.66
C ASP A 47 11.74 10.22 -31.76
N ALA A 48 10.42 10.46 -31.83
CA ALA A 48 9.47 9.72 -31.01
C ALA A 48 9.47 8.21 -31.32
N LEU A 49 9.51 7.85 -32.59
CA LEU A 49 9.55 6.45 -33.02
C LEU A 49 10.88 5.79 -32.63
N ASN A 50 12.01 6.44 -32.85
CA ASN A 50 13.34 5.90 -32.51
C ASN A 50 13.48 5.71 -31.00
N ILE A 51 13.03 6.66 -30.19
CA ILE A 51 13.02 6.53 -28.73
C ILE A 51 12.15 5.33 -28.31
N ALA A 52 10.91 5.24 -28.80
CA ALA A 52 10.00 4.15 -28.48
C ALA A 52 10.61 2.78 -28.82
N LEU A 53 11.18 2.63 -30.02
CA LEU A 53 11.79 1.38 -30.48
C LEU A 53 13.08 1.04 -29.72
N SER A 54 13.84 2.03 -29.24
CA SER A 54 15.07 1.81 -28.49
C SER A 54 14.86 1.26 -27.08
N ILE A 55 13.73 1.56 -26.45
CA ILE A 55 13.40 1.09 -25.08
C ILE A 55 12.62 -0.23 -25.05
N MET A 56 12.13 -0.70 -26.20
CA MET A 56 11.33 -1.92 -26.31
C MET A 56 12.18 -3.13 -26.69
N ASN A 57 11.92 -4.27 -26.04
CA ASN A 57 12.40 -5.57 -26.50
C ASN A 57 11.54 -6.08 -27.70
N SER A 58 11.95 -7.22 -28.30
CA SER A 58 11.28 -7.75 -29.49
C SER A 58 9.80 -8.10 -29.27
N ALA A 59 9.44 -8.69 -28.12
CA ALA A 59 8.05 -9.03 -27.78
C ALA A 59 7.20 -7.77 -27.57
N GLN A 60 7.75 -6.76 -26.90
CA GLN A 60 7.11 -5.47 -26.69
C GLN A 60 6.85 -4.72 -28.00
N LYS A 61 7.82 -4.77 -28.95
CA LYS A 61 7.64 -4.19 -30.29
C LYS A 61 6.48 -4.87 -31.05
N THR A 62 6.38 -6.19 -30.98
CA THR A 62 5.27 -6.93 -31.58
C THR A 62 3.94 -6.54 -30.97
N LYS A 63 3.85 -6.52 -29.62
CA LYS A 63 2.64 -6.14 -28.89
C LYS A 63 2.21 -4.71 -29.21
N PHE A 64 3.16 -3.76 -29.27
CA PHE A 64 2.88 -2.37 -29.62
C PHE A 64 2.34 -2.24 -31.06
N LYS A 65 2.91 -2.98 -32.00
CA LYS A 65 2.46 -2.99 -33.40
C LYS A 65 1.01 -3.53 -33.55
N GLU A 66 0.62 -4.48 -32.71
CA GLU A 66 -0.71 -5.09 -32.74
C GLU A 66 -1.76 -4.23 -32.02
N ARG A 67 -1.39 -3.57 -30.92
CA ARG A 67 -2.35 -2.91 -30.02
C ARG A 67 -2.32 -1.38 -30.09
N ASN A 68 -1.30 -0.78 -30.75
CA ASN A 68 -1.06 0.66 -30.81
C ASN A 68 -0.83 1.32 -29.43
N GLU A 69 -0.68 0.52 -28.36
CA GLU A 69 -0.38 0.96 -27.01
C GLU A 69 0.43 -0.11 -26.27
N LEU A 70 1.26 0.34 -25.34
CA LEU A 70 2.10 -0.53 -24.50
C LEU A 70 2.41 0.15 -23.18
N ASP A 71 2.07 -0.51 -22.05
CA ASP A 71 2.63 -0.21 -20.75
C ASP A 71 3.86 -1.08 -20.51
N MET A 72 4.93 -0.48 -20.02
CA MET A 72 6.18 -1.17 -19.71
C MET A 72 6.99 -0.44 -18.64
N ALA A 73 7.92 -1.14 -18.02
CA ALA A 73 8.92 -0.51 -17.17
C ALA A 73 10.21 -0.28 -17.94
N TYR A 74 10.88 0.81 -17.63
CA TYR A 74 12.19 1.18 -18.17
C TYR A 74 13.14 1.57 -17.03
N ALA A 75 14.23 0.84 -16.87
CA ALA A 75 15.23 1.11 -15.84
C ALA A 75 16.46 1.79 -16.46
N VAL A 76 16.94 2.86 -15.84
CA VAL A 76 18.16 3.55 -16.21
C VAL A 76 19.18 3.35 -15.09
N PRO A 77 20.32 2.65 -15.35
CA PRO A 77 21.35 2.44 -14.36
C PRO A 77 21.83 3.76 -13.72
N GLY A 78 21.87 3.78 -12.38
CA GLY A 78 22.29 4.98 -11.63
C GLY A 78 21.25 6.09 -11.49
N LEU A 79 20.12 6.04 -12.23
CA LEU A 79 19.08 7.04 -12.17
C LEU A 79 17.80 6.53 -11.49
N GLY A 80 17.28 5.36 -11.91
CA GLY A 80 16.06 4.80 -11.34
C GLY A 80 15.22 4.04 -12.36
N ARG A 81 13.97 3.74 -11.98
CA ARG A 81 12.99 3.04 -12.81
C ARG A 81 11.85 3.99 -13.19
N PHE A 82 11.34 3.82 -14.40
CA PHE A 82 10.22 4.57 -14.94
C PHE A 82 9.13 3.60 -15.42
N ARG A 83 7.89 3.91 -15.10
CA ARG A 83 6.74 3.34 -15.79
C ARG A 83 6.52 4.12 -17.06
N VAL A 84 6.44 3.44 -18.19
CA VAL A 84 6.34 4.06 -19.52
C VAL A 84 5.06 3.57 -20.18
N ASN A 85 4.21 4.50 -20.57
CA ASN A 85 3.12 4.24 -21.49
C ASN A 85 3.49 4.79 -22.87
N VAL A 86 3.49 3.92 -23.88
CA VAL A 86 3.73 4.27 -25.28
C VAL A 86 2.44 4.07 -26.03
N PHE A 87 2.00 5.03 -26.80
CA PHE A 87 0.72 4.99 -27.53
C PHE A 87 0.77 5.70 -28.88
N GLN A 88 -0.12 5.28 -29.78
CA GLN A 88 -0.35 5.95 -31.06
C GLN A 88 -1.38 7.06 -30.90
N GLN A 89 -1.12 8.22 -31.51
CA GLN A 89 -2.06 9.32 -31.62
C GLN A 89 -1.93 10.02 -32.97
N ARG A 90 -3.01 10.13 -33.74
CA ARG A 90 -3.04 10.82 -35.05
C ARG A 90 -1.87 10.42 -35.97
N GLY A 91 -1.58 9.12 -36.04
CA GLY A 91 -0.50 8.58 -36.87
C GLY A 91 0.92 8.80 -36.35
N SER A 92 1.08 9.33 -35.14
CA SER A 92 2.40 9.52 -34.50
C SER A 92 2.47 8.85 -33.13
N VAL A 93 3.69 8.55 -32.66
CA VAL A 93 3.93 7.93 -31.35
C VAL A 93 4.01 9.01 -30.29
N GLY A 94 3.33 8.78 -29.17
CA GLY A 94 3.47 9.54 -27.91
C GLY A 94 3.97 8.65 -26.78
N MET A 95 4.64 9.24 -25.80
CA MET A 95 5.15 8.50 -24.62
C MET A 95 4.98 9.34 -23.36
N VAL A 96 4.65 8.67 -22.27
CA VAL A 96 4.67 9.24 -20.92
C VAL A 96 5.55 8.37 -20.04
N PHE A 97 6.55 8.97 -19.42
CA PHE A 97 7.43 8.33 -18.46
C PHE A 97 7.08 8.84 -17.06
N ARG A 98 6.64 7.97 -16.18
CA ARG A 98 6.40 8.27 -14.77
C ARG A 98 7.52 7.73 -13.92
N GLN A 99 8.14 8.59 -13.12
CA GLN A 99 9.20 8.17 -12.21
C GLN A 99 8.64 7.27 -11.10
N VAL A 100 9.27 6.11 -10.89
CA VAL A 100 9.01 5.23 -9.75
C VAL A 100 9.80 5.75 -8.55
N PRO A 101 9.16 6.11 -7.43
CA PRO A 101 9.85 6.63 -6.26
C PRO A 101 10.86 5.63 -5.69
N ALA A 102 12.07 6.09 -5.40
CA ALA A 102 13.09 5.30 -4.70
C ALA A 102 13.09 5.56 -3.18
N LYS A 103 12.51 6.69 -2.73
CA LYS A 103 12.39 7.00 -1.31
C LYS A 103 11.09 6.41 -0.77
N ILE A 104 11.22 5.48 0.16
CA ILE A 104 10.12 4.90 0.90
C ILE A 104 9.96 5.70 2.19
N LEU A 105 8.71 6.10 2.49
CA LEU A 105 8.36 6.81 3.71
C LEU A 105 8.20 5.84 4.86
N THR A 106 8.57 6.25 6.08
CA THR A 106 8.38 5.47 7.30
C THR A 106 6.93 5.51 7.78
N PHE A 107 6.57 4.68 8.74
CA PHE A 107 5.23 4.73 9.36
C PHE A 107 4.97 6.09 10.02
N GLU A 108 5.99 6.69 10.61
CA GLU A 108 5.96 8.01 11.25
C GLU A 108 5.74 9.11 10.21
N ASP A 109 6.50 9.09 9.10
CA ASP A 109 6.32 10.04 7.98
C ASP A 109 4.89 9.99 7.41
N LEU A 110 4.31 8.80 7.40
CA LEU A 110 2.94 8.55 6.91
C LEU A 110 1.87 8.83 7.97
N MET A 111 2.25 9.15 9.21
CA MET A 111 1.33 9.31 10.35
C MET A 111 0.41 8.10 10.58
N LEU A 112 0.91 6.89 10.28
CA LEU A 112 0.16 5.66 10.46
C LEU A 112 0.12 5.24 11.93
N PRO A 113 -0.97 4.58 12.39
CA PRO A 113 -1.06 4.06 13.75
C PRO A 113 0.08 3.10 14.09
N THR A 114 0.65 3.24 15.29
CA THR A 114 1.79 2.43 15.75
C THR A 114 1.51 0.92 15.78
N VAL A 115 0.26 0.52 15.88
CA VAL A 115 -0.16 -0.88 15.84
C VAL A 115 0.19 -1.54 14.50
N ILE A 116 0.28 -0.78 13.40
CA ILE A 116 0.66 -1.30 12.08
C ILE A 116 2.09 -1.86 12.11
N GLN A 117 2.98 -1.22 12.86
CA GLN A 117 4.34 -1.73 13.07
C GLN A 117 4.35 -3.10 13.78
N LYS A 118 3.45 -3.29 14.76
CA LYS A 118 3.29 -4.58 15.44
C LYS A 118 2.77 -5.65 14.48
N ILE A 119 1.81 -5.30 13.62
CA ILE A 119 1.26 -6.21 12.60
C ILE A 119 2.37 -6.62 11.62
N ALA A 120 3.15 -5.65 11.12
CA ALA A 120 4.24 -5.89 10.16
C ALA A 120 5.33 -6.81 10.72
N ASN A 121 5.50 -6.84 12.06
CA ASN A 121 6.48 -7.69 12.73
C ASN A 121 6.03 -9.16 12.86
N ALA A 122 4.84 -9.53 12.39
CA ALA A 122 4.40 -10.92 12.37
C ALA A 122 5.33 -11.77 11.50
N HIS A 123 5.56 -13.02 11.92
CA HIS A 123 6.41 -13.94 11.18
C HIS A 123 5.64 -14.74 10.11
N ARG A 124 4.34 -14.93 10.30
CA ARG A 124 3.46 -15.69 9.39
C ARG A 124 2.02 -15.20 9.51
N GLY A 125 1.22 -15.51 8.50
CA GLY A 125 -0.20 -15.18 8.43
C GLY A 125 -0.50 -14.18 7.32
N LEU A 126 -1.71 -13.65 7.29
CA LEU A 126 -2.21 -12.77 6.24
C LEU A 126 -2.43 -11.35 6.78
N ILE A 127 -1.90 -10.36 6.08
CA ILE A 127 -2.12 -8.94 6.34
C ILE A 127 -2.71 -8.33 5.07
N LEU A 128 -3.79 -7.57 5.22
CA LEU A 128 -4.46 -6.91 4.11
C LEU A 128 -4.46 -5.40 4.28
N VAL A 129 -4.13 -4.68 3.22
CA VAL A 129 -4.29 -3.22 3.15
C VAL A 129 -5.35 -2.92 2.11
N THR A 130 -6.45 -2.27 2.51
CA THR A 130 -7.63 -2.09 1.67
C THR A 130 -8.02 -0.62 1.53
N GLY A 131 -8.91 -0.32 0.59
CA GLY A 131 -9.40 1.01 0.29
C GLY A 131 -9.50 1.27 -1.21
N THR A 132 -10.08 2.39 -1.58
CA THR A 132 -10.23 2.80 -2.99
C THR A 132 -8.88 3.03 -3.68
N THR A 133 -8.89 3.15 -5.00
CA THR A 133 -7.71 3.56 -5.76
C THR A 133 -7.25 4.94 -5.28
N GLY A 134 -5.94 5.09 -5.04
CA GLY A 134 -5.38 6.34 -4.53
C GLY A 134 -5.53 6.55 -3.01
N SER A 135 -5.97 5.55 -2.23
CA SER A 135 -6.07 5.64 -0.76
C SER A 135 -4.73 5.45 -0.02
N GLY A 136 -3.63 5.19 -0.72
CA GLY A 136 -2.29 5.03 -0.14
C GLY A 136 -1.88 3.59 0.19
N LYS A 137 -2.61 2.57 -0.30
CA LYS A 137 -2.32 1.15 -0.05
C LYS A 137 -0.88 0.76 -0.37
N SER A 138 -0.43 1.04 -1.60
CA SER A 138 0.93 0.69 -2.06
C SER A 138 2.00 1.39 -1.23
N THR A 139 1.76 2.64 -0.82
CA THR A 139 2.67 3.40 0.04
C THR A 139 2.80 2.76 1.42
N THR A 140 1.69 2.32 2.00
CA THR A 140 1.67 1.63 3.30
C THR A 140 2.35 0.26 3.21
N LEU A 141 2.07 -0.51 2.16
CA LEU A 141 2.74 -1.80 1.92
C LEU A 141 4.24 -1.62 1.71
N ALA A 142 4.66 -0.59 0.94
CA ALA A 142 6.08 -0.27 0.78
C ALA A 142 6.75 0.05 2.12
N ALA A 143 6.09 0.85 2.99
CA ALA A 143 6.58 1.13 4.34
C ALA A 143 6.67 -0.15 5.20
N MET A 144 5.70 -1.07 5.09
CA MET A 144 5.73 -2.36 5.80
C MET A 144 6.89 -3.24 5.32
N ILE A 145 7.09 -3.37 4.01
CA ILE A 145 8.21 -4.12 3.42
C ILE A 145 9.55 -3.50 3.84
N ASP A 146 9.68 -2.18 3.77
CA ASP A 146 10.91 -1.49 4.16
C ASP A 146 11.23 -1.65 5.66
N TYR A 147 10.20 -1.61 6.51
CA TYR A 147 10.32 -1.90 7.92
C TYR A 147 10.83 -3.33 8.17
N ILE A 148 10.21 -4.34 7.55
CA ILE A 148 10.62 -5.74 7.67
C ILE A 148 12.07 -5.90 7.20
N ASN A 149 12.39 -5.36 6.02
CA ASN A 149 13.72 -5.38 5.41
C ASN A 149 14.82 -4.74 6.29
N THR A 150 14.44 -3.77 7.10
CA THR A 150 15.36 -3.10 8.04
C THR A 150 15.46 -3.83 9.38
N ALA A 151 14.36 -4.44 9.85
CA ALA A 151 14.26 -5.02 11.19
C ALA A 151 14.89 -6.41 11.29
N ARG A 152 14.70 -7.28 10.28
CA ARG A 152 15.11 -8.69 10.32
C ARG A 152 15.71 -9.20 9.03
N THR A 153 16.41 -10.33 9.10
CA THR A 153 16.87 -11.09 7.92
C THR A 153 15.71 -11.95 7.41
N ALA A 154 15.34 -11.77 6.15
CA ALA A 154 14.25 -12.50 5.50
C ALA A 154 14.44 -12.52 3.98
N ASN A 155 13.90 -13.53 3.31
CA ASN A 155 13.72 -13.52 1.87
C ASN A 155 12.32 -12.96 1.56
N ILE A 156 12.26 -11.75 1.00
CA ILE A 156 11.04 -11.03 0.67
C ILE A 156 10.82 -11.13 -0.83
N ILE A 157 9.67 -11.63 -1.24
CA ILE A 157 9.28 -11.69 -2.66
C ILE A 157 8.07 -10.80 -2.86
N THR A 158 8.14 -9.87 -3.82
CA THR A 158 6.99 -9.07 -4.21
C THR A 158 6.54 -9.43 -5.63
N ILE A 159 5.23 -9.42 -5.84
CA ILE A 159 4.57 -9.68 -7.13
C ILE A 159 3.62 -8.50 -7.36
N GLU A 160 3.92 -7.67 -8.36
CA GLU A 160 3.29 -6.36 -8.52
C GLU A 160 2.87 -6.10 -9.98
N ASP A 161 1.85 -5.24 -10.18
CA ASP A 161 1.36 -4.88 -11.52
C ASP A 161 0.99 -3.38 -11.59
N PRO A 162 1.95 -2.51 -11.91
CA PRO A 162 3.41 -2.70 -11.94
C PRO A 162 4.08 -2.46 -10.58
N ILE A 163 5.42 -2.55 -10.50
CA ILE A 163 6.21 -2.14 -9.34
C ILE A 163 6.06 -0.64 -9.11
N GLU A 164 5.56 -0.26 -7.91
CA GLU A 164 5.32 1.14 -7.54
C GLU A 164 6.43 1.76 -6.67
N PHE A 165 7.21 0.95 -5.97
CA PHE A 165 8.35 1.39 -5.16
C PHE A 165 9.52 0.43 -5.34
N LEU A 166 10.75 0.97 -5.43
CA LEU A 166 11.95 0.14 -5.49
C LEU A 166 12.51 -0.08 -4.11
N HIS A 167 12.62 -1.33 -3.72
CA HIS A 167 13.27 -1.76 -2.49
C HIS A 167 14.74 -2.11 -2.75
N ARG A 168 15.62 -1.61 -1.88
CA ARG A 168 17.02 -2.05 -1.84
C ARG A 168 17.19 -3.08 -0.75
N ASP A 169 18.05 -4.07 -0.98
CA ASP A 169 18.43 -5.01 0.06
C ASP A 169 19.05 -4.27 1.24
N LYS A 170 18.63 -4.65 2.47
CA LYS A 170 19.15 -4.13 3.72
C LYS A 170 19.60 -5.32 4.59
N LYS A 171 18.80 -5.69 5.61
CA LYS A 171 19.02 -6.95 6.35
C LYS A 171 18.40 -8.14 5.61
N SER A 172 17.35 -7.90 4.86
CA SER A 172 16.68 -8.90 4.01
C SER A 172 17.12 -8.77 2.56
N ILE A 173 16.89 -9.79 1.76
CA ILE A 173 16.91 -9.74 0.28
C ILE A 173 15.50 -9.51 -0.21
N VAL A 174 15.33 -8.63 -1.20
CA VAL A 174 14.02 -8.27 -1.77
C VAL A 174 13.99 -8.57 -3.27
N ASN A 175 13.23 -9.58 -3.64
CA ASN A 175 13.04 -10.00 -5.03
C ASN A 175 11.70 -9.45 -5.53
N GLN A 176 11.73 -8.40 -6.37
CA GLN A 176 10.54 -7.78 -6.94
C GLN A 176 10.26 -8.33 -8.35
N ARG A 177 9.05 -8.85 -8.56
CA ARG A 177 8.61 -9.43 -9.84
C ARG A 177 7.40 -8.65 -10.37
N GLU A 178 7.48 -8.18 -11.61
CA GLU A 178 6.43 -7.42 -12.28
C GLU A 178 5.63 -8.30 -13.24
N ILE A 179 4.30 -8.19 -13.19
CA ILE A 179 3.42 -8.87 -14.14
C ILE A 179 3.70 -8.35 -15.56
N GLY A 180 3.74 -9.27 -16.51
CA GLY A 180 3.98 -8.97 -17.93
C GLY A 180 5.45 -8.84 -18.31
N SER A 181 6.34 -8.50 -17.37
CA SER A 181 7.80 -8.46 -17.59
C SER A 181 8.49 -9.71 -17.07
N ASP A 182 8.22 -10.10 -15.82
CA ASP A 182 8.94 -11.14 -15.08
C ASP A 182 8.07 -12.39 -14.86
N THR A 183 6.76 -12.25 -14.97
CA THR A 183 5.79 -13.32 -14.79
C THR A 183 4.48 -13.01 -15.54
N LEU A 184 3.67 -14.03 -15.79
CA LEU A 184 2.46 -13.90 -16.61
C LEU A 184 1.23 -13.50 -15.80
N SER A 185 1.11 -13.96 -14.54
CA SER A 185 -0.05 -13.71 -13.68
C SER A 185 0.33 -13.69 -12.20
N PHE A 186 -0.54 -13.13 -11.36
CA PHE A 186 -0.37 -13.18 -9.91
C PHE A 186 -0.40 -14.61 -9.38
N SER A 187 -1.32 -15.45 -9.86
CA SER A 187 -1.46 -16.84 -9.42
C SER A 187 -0.23 -17.69 -9.76
N ASP A 188 0.30 -17.57 -10.99
CA ASP A 188 1.51 -18.30 -11.41
C ASP A 188 2.74 -17.86 -10.64
N ALA A 189 2.91 -16.54 -10.47
CA ALA A 189 4.02 -15.97 -9.72
C ALA A 189 3.98 -16.39 -8.25
N LEU A 190 2.81 -16.33 -7.60
CA LEU A 190 2.64 -16.71 -6.21
C LEU A 190 2.91 -18.21 -6.00
N ARG A 191 2.39 -19.06 -6.88
CA ARG A 191 2.64 -20.51 -6.86
C ARG A 191 4.12 -20.84 -7.05
N SER A 192 4.81 -20.09 -7.91
CA SER A 192 6.25 -20.23 -8.14
C SER A 192 7.06 -19.74 -6.94
N SER A 193 6.67 -18.64 -6.32
CA SER A 193 7.38 -18.03 -5.18
C SER A 193 7.47 -18.98 -3.98
N LEU A 194 6.49 -19.85 -3.75
CA LEU A 194 6.52 -20.86 -2.68
C LEU A 194 7.67 -21.87 -2.79
N ARG A 195 8.35 -21.96 -3.94
CA ARG A 195 9.55 -22.78 -4.16
C ARG A 195 10.84 -21.97 -4.16
N GLN A 196 10.79 -20.71 -3.76
CA GLN A 196 11.92 -19.79 -3.74
C GLN A 196 12.35 -19.44 -2.30
N ASP A 197 11.97 -20.29 -1.33
CA ASP A 197 12.26 -20.12 0.10
C ASP A 197 11.87 -18.74 0.66
N PRO A 198 10.61 -18.31 0.46
CA PRO A 198 10.18 -16.99 0.92
C PRO A 198 9.81 -17.01 2.40
N ASP A 199 10.22 -15.98 3.14
CA ASP A 199 9.68 -15.68 4.48
C ASP A 199 8.47 -14.74 4.38
N VAL A 200 8.52 -13.79 3.44
CA VAL A 200 7.52 -12.76 3.23
C VAL A 200 7.15 -12.69 1.75
N ILE A 201 5.86 -12.69 1.47
CA ILE A 201 5.33 -12.57 0.11
C ILE A 201 4.38 -11.37 0.07
N LEU A 202 4.67 -10.40 -0.80
CA LEU A 202 3.73 -9.33 -1.15
C LEU A 202 3.05 -9.70 -2.47
N VAL A 203 1.73 -9.82 -2.45
CA VAL A 203 0.89 -9.94 -3.64
C VAL A 203 0.18 -8.61 -3.85
N GLY A 204 0.52 -7.88 -4.91
CA GLY A 204 0.04 -6.52 -5.16
C GLY A 204 -1.46 -6.39 -5.00
N GLU A 205 -2.22 -7.34 -5.54
CA GLU A 205 -3.67 -7.45 -5.34
C GLU A 205 -4.18 -8.88 -5.47
N MET A 206 -5.27 -9.18 -4.76
CA MET A 206 -5.98 -10.46 -4.83
C MET A 206 -7.38 -10.23 -5.42
N ARG A 207 -7.57 -10.55 -6.71
CA ARG A 207 -8.86 -10.34 -7.40
C ARG A 207 -9.62 -11.62 -7.69
N ASP A 208 -8.92 -12.72 -7.85
CA ASP A 208 -9.45 -13.99 -8.33
C ASP A 208 -9.33 -15.10 -7.29
N PHE A 209 -10.15 -16.14 -7.49
CA PHE A 209 -10.21 -17.32 -6.64
C PHE A 209 -8.84 -17.99 -6.44
N GLU A 210 -8.08 -18.14 -7.51
CA GLU A 210 -6.82 -18.90 -7.50
C GLU A 210 -5.74 -18.17 -6.69
N THR A 211 -5.62 -16.86 -6.90
CA THR A 211 -4.69 -16.01 -6.16
C THR A 211 -5.05 -15.98 -4.66
N ILE A 212 -6.34 -15.81 -4.31
CA ILE A 212 -6.79 -15.79 -2.91
C ILE A 212 -6.56 -17.15 -2.24
N SER A 213 -6.92 -18.25 -2.89
CA SER A 213 -6.72 -19.60 -2.36
C SER A 213 -5.25 -19.92 -2.09
N THR A 214 -4.38 -19.56 -3.03
CA THR A 214 -2.93 -19.77 -2.90
C THR A 214 -2.34 -18.89 -1.78
N ALA A 215 -2.79 -17.65 -1.66
CA ALA A 215 -2.36 -16.72 -0.60
C ALA A 215 -2.76 -17.21 0.80
N LEU A 216 -4.01 -17.71 0.96
CA LEU A 216 -4.46 -18.32 2.21
C LEU A 216 -3.62 -19.54 2.59
N THR A 217 -3.35 -20.42 1.61
CA THR A 217 -2.49 -21.60 1.80
C THR A 217 -1.07 -21.21 2.19
N ALA A 218 -0.47 -20.22 1.53
CA ALA A 218 0.85 -19.71 1.86
C ALA A 218 0.91 -19.19 3.31
N ALA A 219 -0.11 -18.40 3.71
CA ALA A 219 -0.20 -17.87 5.08
C ALA A 219 -0.38 -18.98 6.14
N GLU A 220 -1.06 -20.07 5.80
CA GLU A 220 -1.28 -21.23 6.67
C GLU A 220 0.00 -22.08 6.80
N THR A 221 0.77 -22.21 5.73
CA THR A 221 2.00 -23.02 5.69
C THR A 221 3.24 -22.31 6.24
N GLY A 222 3.09 -21.12 6.83
CA GLY A 222 4.14 -20.49 7.61
C GLY A 222 4.69 -19.18 7.07
N HIS A 223 4.23 -18.71 5.91
CA HIS A 223 4.70 -17.48 5.30
C HIS A 223 3.92 -16.25 5.79
N LEU A 224 4.55 -15.09 5.84
CA LEU A 224 3.87 -13.82 6.01
C LEU A 224 3.42 -13.31 4.63
N VAL A 225 2.12 -13.25 4.41
CA VAL A 225 1.53 -12.77 3.16
C VAL A 225 0.93 -11.40 3.37
N LEU A 226 1.34 -10.44 2.55
CA LEU A 226 0.77 -9.09 2.48
C LEU A 226 0.04 -8.93 1.15
N SER A 227 -1.14 -8.32 1.15
CA SER A 227 -1.84 -8.06 -0.12
C SER A 227 -2.83 -6.90 -0.02
N THR A 228 -3.46 -6.54 -1.15
CA THR A 228 -4.52 -5.54 -1.20
C THR A 228 -5.84 -6.09 -1.73
N LEU A 229 -6.92 -5.42 -1.31
CA LEU A 229 -8.23 -5.46 -1.94
C LEU A 229 -8.80 -4.03 -2.10
N HIS A 230 -9.80 -3.89 -2.96
CA HIS A 230 -10.48 -2.61 -3.21
C HIS A 230 -11.79 -2.50 -2.43
N THR A 231 -11.81 -2.96 -1.18
CA THR A 231 -12.92 -2.90 -0.24
C THR A 231 -12.77 -1.70 0.70
N LEU A 232 -13.88 -1.22 1.26
CA LEU A 232 -13.93 0.02 2.02
C LEU A 232 -13.62 -0.15 3.50
N ASP A 233 -13.87 -1.34 4.06
CA ASP A 233 -13.68 -1.67 5.47
C ASP A 233 -13.34 -3.15 5.69
N ALA A 234 -13.02 -3.52 6.93
CA ALA A 234 -12.61 -4.87 7.29
C ALA A 234 -13.73 -5.92 7.13
N ALA A 235 -14.96 -5.57 7.44
CA ALA A 235 -16.09 -6.51 7.34
C ALA A 235 -16.40 -6.81 5.87
N GLU A 236 -16.41 -5.79 5.01
CA GLU A 236 -16.55 -5.95 3.56
C GLU A 236 -15.39 -6.77 2.98
N THR A 237 -14.17 -6.55 3.45
CA THR A 237 -12.98 -7.31 3.03
C THR A 237 -13.13 -8.79 3.30
N ILE A 238 -13.56 -9.17 4.49
CA ILE A 238 -13.81 -10.55 4.87
C ILE A 238 -14.88 -11.17 3.98
N ASN A 239 -16.01 -10.48 3.79
CA ASN A 239 -17.08 -10.96 2.93
C ASN A 239 -16.62 -11.11 1.48
N ARG A 240 -15.83 -10.15 0.97
CA ARG A 240 -15.29 -10.19 -0.39
C ARG A 240 -14.41 -11.42 -0.64
N ILE A 241 -13.53 -11.74 0.30
CA ILE A 241 -12.70 -12.95 0.23
C ILE A 241 -13.57 -14.20 0.17
N ILE A 242 -14.54 -14.30 1.06
CA ILE A 242 -15.38 -15.50 1.19
C ILE A 242 -16.27 -15.72 -0.05
N THR A 243 -16.85 -14.64 -0.57
CA THR A 243 -17.80 -14.73 -1.71
C THR A 243 -17.13 -15.07 -3.05
N VAL A 244 -15.82 -15.00 -3.15
CA VAL A 244 -15.09 -15.48 -4.35
C VAL A 244 -15.13 -17.02 -4.44
N PHE A 245 -15.34 -17.71 -3.31
CA PHE A 245 -15.38 -19.18 -3.25
C PHE A 245 -16.80 -19.72 -3.48
N PRO A 246 -16.91 -20.91 -4.10
CA PRO A 246 -18.19 -21.58 -4.23
C PRO A 246 -18.88 -21.78 -2.84
N PRO A 247 -20.23 -21.75 -2.77
CA PRO A 247 -20.95 -21.82 -1.50
C PRO A 247 -20.54 -22.98 -0.59
N TYR A 248 -20.27 -24.16 -1.16
CA TYR A 248 -19.88 -25.36 -0.39
C TYR A 248 -18.49 -25.26 0.25
N GLN A 249 -17.63 -24.33 -0.20
CA GLN A 249 -16.29 -24.09 0.37
C GLN A 249 -16.27 -22.93 1.39
N GLN A 250 -17.26 -22.04 1.37
CA GLN A 250 -17.24 -20.81 2.16
C GLN A 250 -17.05 -21.03 3.66
N LYS A 251 -17.66 -22.08 4.23
CA LYS A 251 -17.47 -22.41 5.64
C LYS A 251 -16.02 -22.79 5.96
N GLN A 252 -15.38 -23.56 5.11
CA GLN A 252 -13.96 -23.93 5.25
C GLN A 252 -13.06 -22.72 5.12
N VAL A 253 -13.33 -21.86 4.15
CA VAL A 253 -12.54 -20.63 3.90
C VAL A 253 -12.68 -19.65 5.07
N ARG A 254 -13.86 -19.52 5.70
CA ARG A 254 -14.02 -18.72 6.93
C ARG A 254 -13.09 -19.22 8.04
N MET A 255 -13.04 -20.54 8.26
CA MET A 255 -12.15 -21.14 9.26
C MET A 255 -10.68 -20.89 8.94
N GLN A 256 -10.29 -21.07 7.68
CA GLN A 256 -8.93 -20.85 7.20
C GLN A 256 -8.55 -19.37 7.34
N LEU A 257 -9.37 -18.44 6.86
CA LEU A 257 -9.13 -16.99 6.99
C LEU A 257 -9.00 -16.58 8.46
N ALA A 258 -9.91 -17.04 9.32
CA ALA A 258 -9.86 -16.77 10.75
C ALA A 258 -8.57 -17.25 11.42
N SER A 259 -8.00 -18.37 10.95
CA SER A 259 -6.76 -18.91 11.50
C SER A 259 -5.52 -18.10 11.11
N VAL A 260 -5.48 -17.57 9.89
CA VAL A 260 -4.29 -16.91 9.32
C VAL A 260 -4.29 -15.39 9.44
N ILE A 261 -5.47 -14.74 9.56
CA ILE A 261 -5.55 -13.28 9.55
C ILE A 261 -4.81 -12.66 10.74
N LYS A 262 -3.90 -11.72 10.46
CA LYS A 262 -3.17 -10.92 11.45
C LYS A 262 -3.75 -9.53 11.58
N GLY A 263 -4.12 -8.91 10.47
CA GLY A 263 -4.77 -7.62 10.47
C GLY A 263 -5.32 -7.24 9.10
N ILE A 264 -6.30 -6.34 9.14
CA ILE A 264 -6.82 -5.62 7.97
C ILE A 264 -6.68 -4.13 8.28
N ILE A 265 -6.07 -3.40 7.35
CA ILE A 265 -5.83 -1.97 7.43
C ILE A 265 -6.59 -1.33 6.28
N SER A 266 -7.74 -0.73 6.56
CA SER A 266 -8.54 -0.04 5.55
C SER A 266 -8.21 1.46 5.58
N GLN A 267 -8.01 2.09 4.42
CA GLN A 267 -7.46 3.44 4.33
C GLN A 267 -8.28 4.38 3.45
N ARG A 268 -8.36 5.65 3.92
CA ARG A 268 -8.85 6.80 3.15
C ARG A 268 -7.84 7.93 3.29
N LEU A 269 -7.58 8.70 2.22
CA LEU A 269 -6.73 9.90 2.30
C LEU A 269 -7.59 11.14 2.45
N VAL A 270 -7.32 11.89 3.53
CA VAL A 270 -8.03 13.11 3.91
C VAL A 270 -7.11 14.31 3.72
N ALA A 271 -7.64 15.46 3.27
CA ALA A 271 -6.86 16.67 3.09
C ALA A 271 -6.35 17.20 4.44
N LYS A 272 -5.07 17.60 4.49
CA LYS A 272 -4.50 18.22 5.67
C LYS A 272 -5.02 19.64 5.87
N ALA A 273 -5.17 20.05 7.12
CA ALA A 273 -5.64 21.39 7.50
C ALA A 273 -4.73 22.52 6.99
N ASP A 274 -3.42 22.27 6.85
CA ASP A 274 -2.42 23.21 6.35
C ASP A 274 -2.33 23.27 4.81
N GLY A 275 -3.13 22.48 4.09
CA GLY A 275 -3.10 22.38 2.64
C GLY A 275 -1.88 21.68 2.06
N SER A 276 -0.97 21.12 2.88
CA SER A 276 0.30 20.51 2.44
C SER A 276 0.16 19.08 1.89
N GLY A 277 -1.03 18.69 1.48
CA GLY A 277 -1.29 17.36 0.94
C GLY A 277 -2.33 16.59 1.72
N ARG A 278 -2.15 15.27 1.88
CA ARG A 278 -3.14 14.38 2.50
C ARG A 278 -2.52 13.54 3.61
N VAL A 279 -3.36 13.08 4.54
CA VAL A 279 -3.02 12.18 5.63
C VAL A 279 -3.95 10.96 5.59
N PRO A 280 -3.47 9.73 5.87
CA PRO A 280 -4.32 8.56 5.91
C PRO A 280 -5.18 8.55 7.18
N ALA A 281 -6.49 8.45 7.03
CA ALA A 281 -7.37 7.92 8.05
C ALA A 281 -7.44 6.40 7.86
N ALA A 282 -7.23 5.64 8.93
CA ALA A 282 -7.13 4.19 8.85
C ALA A 282 -8.05 3.51 9.86
N GLU A 283 -8.86 2.57 9.38
CA GLU A 283 -9.46 1.53 10.21
C GLU A 283 -8.44 0.41 10.36
N VAL A 284 -8.23 -0.08 11.58
CA VAL A 284 -7.28 -1.17 11.86
C VAL A 284 -7.97 -2.27 12.66
N MET A 285 -8.12 -3.43 12.05
CA MET A 285 -8.61 -4.66 12.67
C MET A 285 -7.44 -5.61 12.93
N LEU A 286 -7.38 -6.22 14.10
CA LEU A 286 -6.45 -7.29 14.43
C LEU A 286 -7.16 -8.64 14.54
N GLY A 287 -6.45 -9.72 14.19
CA GLY A 287 -6.95 -11.10 14.28
C GLY A 287 -7.04 -11.62 15.74
N THR A 288 -7.75 -10.90 16.60
CA THR A 288 -8.05 -11.32 17.99
C THR A 288 -9.02 -12.50 18.03
N LEU A 289 -9.17 -13.14 19.20
CA LEU A 289 -10.11 -14.27 19.35
C LEU A 289 -11.54 -13.87 18.95
N SER A 290 -12.02 -12.72 19.43
CA SER A 290 -13.37 -12.22 19.10
C SER A 290 -13.55 -11.94 17.61
N ILE A 291 -12.52 -11.41 16.92
CA ILE A 291 -12.55 -11.23 15.47
C ILE A 291 -12.58 -12.56 14.73
N ARG A 292 -11.79 -13.54 15.16
CA ARG A 292 -11.79 -14.89 14.56
C ARG A 292 -13.15 -15.57 14.69
N GLU A 293 -13.78 -15.49 15.86
CA GLU A 293 -15.14 -15.99 16.07
C GLU A 293 -16.15 -15.28 15.14
N ALA A 294 -16.03 -13.96 14.98
CA ALA A 294 -16.89 -13.19 14.09
C ALA A 294 -16.67 -13.48 12.60
N ILE A 295 -15.47 -13.95 12.21
CA ILE A 295 -15.19 -14.43 10.85
C ILE A 295 -15.79 -15.83 10.62
N ILE A 296 -15.65 -16.74 11.58
CA ILE A 296 -16.16 -18.12 11.48
C ILE A 296 -17.68 -18.14 11.41
N ASP A 297 -18.33 -17.36 12.26
CA ASP A 297 -19.79 -17.25 12.33
C ASP A 297 -20.28 -16.11 11.43
N GLU A 298 -20.93 -16.48 10.32
CA GLU A 298 -21.45 -15.51 9.33
C GLU A 298 -22.40 -14.50 9.96
N ALA A 299 -23.25 -14.91 10.89
CA ALA A 299 -24.21 -14.01 11.55
C ALA A 299 -23.50 -12.94 12.41
N LYS A 300 -22.27 -13.22 12.87
CA LYS A 300 -21.47 -12.32 13.68
C LYS A 300 -20.55 -11.39 12.85
N THR A 301 -20.38 -11.61 11.56
CA THR A 301 -19.51 -10.76 10.72
C THR A 301 -19.92 -9.27 10.81
N ARG A 302 -21.21 -8.98 10.93
CA ARG A 302 -21.75 -7.61 11.12
C ARG A 302 -21.34 -6.93 12.43
N THR A 303 -20.86 -7.69 13.43
CA THR A 303 -20.42 -7.14 14.73
C THR A 303 -18.94 -6.71 14.71
N ILE A 304 -18.20 -6.99 13.64
CA ILE A 304 -16.77 -6.66 13.52
C ILE A 304 -16.48 -5.17 13.78
N PRO A 305 -17.24 -4.20 13.23
CA PRO A 305 -16.98 -2.78 13.53
C PRO A 305 -17.07 -2.44 15.01
N SER A 306 -18.02 -3.03 15.73
CA SER A 306 -18.16 -2.84 17.20
C SER A 306 -17.00 -3.48 17.96
N ILE A 307 -16.50 -4.65 17.53
CA ILE A 307 -15.33 -5.28 18.14
C ILE A 307 -14.07 -4.45 17.90
N ILE A 308 -13.91 -3.88 16.70
CA ILE A 308 -12.81 -2.96 16.38
C ILE A 308 -12.88 -1.74 17.31
N ALA A 309 -14.05 -1.09 17.42
CA ALA A 309 -14.25 0.08 18.26
C ALA A 309 -13.90 -0.18 19.73
N ALA A 310 -14.33 -1.31 20.28
CA ALA A 310 -14.06 -1.71 21.66
C ALA A 310 -12.56 -2.08 21.87
N GLY A 311 -11.87 -2.49 20.83
CA GLY A 311 -10.48 -2.95 20.90
C GLY A 311 -9.42 -1.84 20.92
N ILE A 312 -9.80 -0.58 20.95
CA ILE A 312 -8.88 0.55 20.85
C ILE A 312 -7.88 0.58 22.01
N THR A 313 -8.32 0.42 23.24
CA THR A 313 -7.49 0.52 24.44
C THR A 313 -6.52 -0.64 24.58
N HIS A 314 -6.98 -1.86 24.39
CA HIS A 314 -6.19 -3.06 24.69
C HIS A 314 -5.31 -3.53 23.52
N TYR A 315 -5.80 -3.36 22.29
CA TYR A 315 -5.16 -3.89 21.11
C TYR A 315 -4.60 -2.83 20.17
N GLY A 316 -5.06 -1.56 20.31
CA GLY A 316 -4.76 -0.48 19.38
C GLY A 316 -5.54 -0.60 18.07
N MET A 317 -6.62 -1.39 18.05
CA MET A 317 -7.58 -1.38 16.94
C MET A 317 -8.28 -0.03 16.91
N GLN A 318 -8.72 0.41 15.74
CA GLN A 318 -9.50 1.65 15.61
C GLN A 318 -10.42 1.59 14.40
N THR A 319 -11.57 2.25 14.50
CA THR A 319 -12.46 2.51 13.37
C THR A 319 -12.02 3.75 12.60
N PHE A 320 -12.59 3.97 11.40
CA PHE A 320 -12.36 5.22 10.67
C PHE A 320 -12.71 6.45 11.47
N ASP A 321 -13.88 6.45 12.13
CA ASP A 321 -14.34 7.62 12.88
C ASP A 321 -13.45 7.92 14.10
N GLN A 322 -12.91 6.88 14.77
CA GLN A 322 -11.91 7.05 15.82
C GLN A 322 -10.59 7.62 15.26
N SER A 323 -10.16 7.15 14.10
CA SER A 323 -8.98 7.69 13.40
C SER A 323 -9.16 9.16 13.02
N LEU A 324 -10.30 9.51 12.42
CA LEU A 324 -10.63 10.88 12.04
C LEU A 324 -10.70 11.81 13.26
N LEU A 325 -11.31 11.36 14.35
CA LEU A 325 -11.37 12.12 15.60
C LEU A 325 -9.98 12.41 16.17
N MET A 326 -9.07 11.42 16.13
CA MET A 326 -7.66 11.61 16.54
C MET A 326 -6.94 12.64 15.66
N LEU A 327 -7.09 12.53 14.33
CA LEU A 327 -6.46 13.45 13.39
C LEU A 327 -7.00 14.88 13.57
N TYR A 328 -8.30 15.04 13.78
CA TYR A 328 -8.94 16.33 14.05
C TYR A 328 -8.44 16.93 15.37
N LYS A 329 -8.46 16.16 16.48
CA LYS A 329 -7.99 16.63 17.80
C LYS A 329 -6.51 17.04 17.79
N LYS A 330 -5.68 16.41 16.95
CA LYS A 330 -4.28 16.80 16.74
C LYS A 330 -4.09 17.97 15.77
N GLY A 331 -5.17 18.49 15.19
CA GLY A 331 -5.12 19.61 14.23
C GLY A 331 -4.57 19.24 12.85
N HIS A 332 -4.48 17.95 12.52
CA HIS A 332 -3.97 17.52 11.20
C HIS A 332 -5.02 17.69 10.08
N ILE A 333 -6.31 17.62 10.41
CA ILE A 333 -7.43 17.82 9.48
C ILE A 333 -8.43 18.79 10.06
N THR A 334 -9.23 19.43 9.21
CA THR A 334 -10.34 20.31 9.65
C THR A 334 -11.54 19.49 10.06
N TYR A 335 -12.48 20.12 10.79
CA TYR A 335 -13.76 19.50 11.15
C TYR A 335 -14.57 19.09 9.92
N ASP A 336 -14.64 19.96 8.91
CA ASP A 336 -15.40 19.73 7.69
C ASP A 336 -14.84 18.53 6.90
N GLU A 337 -13.52 18.43 6.77
CA GLU A 337 -12.85 17.29 6.14
C GLU A 337 -13.09 15.98 6.91
N ALA A 338 -13.05 16.04 8.25
CA ALA A 338 -13.34 14.89 9.09
C ALA A 338 -14.79 14.42 8.92
N LEU A 339 -15.74 15.36 8.93
CA LEU A 339 -17.17 15.08 8.76
C LEU A 339 -17.48 14.49 7.38
N LEU A 340 -16.87 15.04 6.32
CA LEU A 340 -17.02 14.55 4.95
C LEU A 340 -16.49 13.12 4.78
N SER A 341 -15.45 12.78 5.53
CA SER A 341 -14.77 11.48 5.45
C SER A 341 -15.30 10.44 6.45
N ALA A 342 -16.16 10.84 7.40
CA ALA A 342 -16.71 9.97 8.43
C ALA A 342 -17.60 8.86 7.84
N SER A 343 -17.61 7.71 8.51
CA SER A 343 -18.51 6.61 8.15
C SER A 343 -19.95 6.89 8.57
N ASN A 344 -20.14 7.60 9.70
CA ASN A 344 -21.41 8.13 10.15
C ASN A 344 -21.19 9.58 10.63
N ALA A 345 -21.62 10.55 9.82
CA ALA A 345 -21.42 11.97 10.07
C ALA A 345 -22.13 12.45 11.34
N ASP A 346 -23.35 11.96 11.62
CA ASP A 346 -24.13 12.36 12.79
C ASP A 346 -23.48 11.85 14.08
N ASP A 347 -23.08 10.58 14.14
CA ASP A 347 -22.35 10.00 15.27
C ASP A 347 -21.00 10.69 15.47
N PHE A 348 -20.32 11.02 14.40
CA PHE A 348 -19.04 11.74 14.46
C PHE A 348 -19.22 13.14 15.07
N ALA A 349 -20.24 13.88 14.64
CA ALA A 349 -20.55 15.20 15.19
C ALA A 349 -20.88 15.16 16.70
N LEU A 350 -21.60 14.12 17.15
CA LEU A 350 -21.87 13.91 18.58
C LEU A 350 -20.59 13.63 19.37
N LYS A 351 -19.69 12.78 18.84
CA LYS A 351 -18.40 12.46 19.47
C LYS A 351 -17.50 13.68 19.61
N VAL A 352 -17.46 14.54 18.60
CA VAL A 352 -16.71 15.80 18.67
C VAL A 352 -17.25 16.73 19.76
N LYS A 353 -18.57 16.74 20.01
CA LYS A 353 -19.22 17.50 21.09
C LYS A 353 -19.04 16.86 22.48
N GLY A 354 -18.29 15.76 22.60
CA GLY A 354 -18.01 15.08 23.88
C GLY A 354 -19.06 14.05 24.30
N ILE A 355 -20.02 13.71 23.43
CA ILE A 355 -20.96 12.61 23.65
C ILE A 355 -20.27 11.33 23.13
N GLN A 356 -19.63 10.59 24.05
CA GLN A 356 -18.78 9.45 23.71
C GLN A 356 -19.39 8.15 24.19
N SER A 357 -19.01 7.04 23.51
CA SER A 357 -19.22 5.68 24.03
C SER A 357 -18.27 5.41 25.20
N THR A 358 -18.61 4.44 26.06
CA THR A 358 -17.76 4.02 27.20
C THR A 358 -16.35 3.60 26.77
N SER A 359 -16.18 3.02 25.60
CA SER A 359 -14.87 2.60 25.05
C SER A 359 -14.02 3.80 24.60
N ASP A 360 -14.63 4.82 24.02
CA ASP A 360 -13.93 6.04 23.59
C ASP A 360 -13.48 6.87 24.81
N ALA A 361 -14.31 6.95 25.88
CA ALA A 361 -13.96 7.62 27.13
C ALA A 361 -12.78 6.94 27.84
N ALA A 362 -12.77 5.61 27.91
CA ALA A 362 -11.67 4.86 28.52
C ALA A 362 -10.33 5.04 27.77
N TRP A 363 -10.38 5.16 26.44
CA TRP A 363 -9.20 5.43 25.62
C TRP A 363 -8.64 6.84 25.87
N GLU A 364 -9.46 7.87 25.98
CA GLU A 364 -9.02 9.25 26.27
C GLU A 364 -8.34 9.36 27.65
N GLU A 365 -8.84 8.63 28.65
CA GLU A 365 -8.18 8.57 29.95
C GLU A 365 -6.80 7.91 29.88
N ASP A 366 -6.66 6.84 29.09
CA ASP A 366 -5.40 6.12 28.91
C ASP A 366 -4.35 6.96 28.17
N GLU A 367 -4.75 7.70 27.12
CA GLU A 367 -3.89 8.65 26.42
C GLU A 367 -3.45 9.81 27.32
N LYS A 368 -4.34 10.37 28.15
CA LYS A 368 -3.98 11.39 29.14
C LYS A 368 -2.98 10.87 30.16
N LYS A 369 -3.12 9.62 30.61
CA LYS A 369 -2.16 8.97 31.52
C LYS A 369 -0.80 8.75 30.87
N LYS A 370 -0.75 8.34 29.60
CA LYS A 370 0.49 8.18 28.83
C LYS A 370 1.20 9.50 28.59
N ALA A 371 0.47 10.57 28.30
CA ALA A 371 1.01 11.91 28.11
C ALA A 371 1.56 12.52 29.42
N SER A 372 1.04 12.11 30.57
CA SER A 372 1.48 12.57 31.89
C SER A 372 2.58 11.71 32.52
N SER A 373 2.83 10.50 32.03
CA SER A 373 3.91 9.65 32.49
C SER A 373 5.25 10.09 31.88
N LYS A 374 6.18 10.60 32.74
CA LYS A 374 7.58 10.80 32.35
C LYS A 374 8.17 9.47 31.87
N PRO A 375 9.14 9.48 30.93
CA PRO A 375 9.81 8.26 30.52
C PRO A 375 10.42 7.59 31.75
N ILE A 376 10.06 6.32 31.98
CA ILE A 376 10.64 5.50 33.03
C ILE A 376 12.13 5.38 32.70
N GLY A 377 12.98 5.90 33.60
CA GLY A 377 14.43 5.83 33.46
C GLY A 377 14.90 4.38 33.27
N GLU A 378 15.94 4.22 32.49
CA GLU A 378 16.58 2.93 32.20
C GLU A 378 16.72 2.10 33.48
N PHE A 379 16.09 0.95 33.52
CA PHE A 379 16.33 -0.07 34.52
C PHE A 379 17.77 -0.62 34.31
N LYS A 380 18.74 -0.20 35.12
CA LYS A 380 20.02 -0.88 35.20
C LYS A 380 19.79 -2.22 35.88
N ILE A 381 19.93 -3.30 35.12
CA ILE A 381 20.01 -4.66 35.66
C ILE A 381 21.42 -4.82 36.19
N ASP A 382 21.59 -4.74 37.52
CA ASP A 382 22.81 -5.17 38.19
C ASP A 382 22.97 -6.68 37.97
N ARG A 383 24.00 -7.06 37.24
CA ARG A 383 24.41 -8.47 37.13
C ARG A 383 24.91 -8.92 38.49
N PHE A 384 24.16 -9.80 39.12
CA PHE A 384 24.65 -10.54 40.30
C PHE A 384 25.70 -11.59 39.89
N GLY A 385 26.90 -11.48 40.50
CA GLY A 385 27.76 -12.60 40.79
C GLY A 385 28.97 -12.83 39.90
N ASP A 386 30.07 -12.17 40.24
CA ASP A 386 31.39 -12.81 40.25
C ASP A 386 31.88 -12.83 41.70
N LYS A 387 31.92 -14.02 42.27
CA LYS A 387 32.84 -14.48 43.30
C LYS A 387 33.23 -15.89 42.98
#